data_6ac85d700729888f45be50f829b3ff9f
#
_entry.id   6ac85d700729888f45be50f829b3ff9f
#
_cell.length_a   1.000
_cell.length_b   1.000
_cell.length_c   1.000
_cell.angle_alpha   90.00
_cell.angle_beta   90.00
_cell.angle_gamma   90.00
#
_symmetry.space_group_name_H-M   'P 1'
#
loop_
_entity.id
_entity.type
_entity.pdbx_description
1 polymer ?
#
loop_
_entity_poly.entity_id
_entity_poly.type
_entity_poly.pdbx_seq_one_letter_code
_entity_poly.pdbx_strand_id
1 'polypeptide(L)' 'MKAEEIRKKTTDQLKTELQNLYKESFNLRFQKSSGQLENTSRIFKVRKLIARINTVMKEKTVN' A
#
# COMPACT_ATOMS: atom_id res chain seq x y z
N MET A 1 3.98 5.95 -5.68
CA MET A 1 3.82 7.29 -5.07
C MET A 1 5.11 7.71 -4.39
N LYS A 2 5.46 8.98 -4.52
CA LYS A 2 6.60 9.53 -3.80
C LYS A 2 6.19 9.89 -2.37
N ALA A 3 7.16 9.88 -1.46
CA ALA A 3 6.90 10.19 -0.05
C ALA A 3 6.25 11.56 0.14
N GLU A 4 6.64 12.55 -0.67
CA GLU A 4 6.08 13.90 -0.61
C GLU A 4 4.58 13.91 -0.93
N GLU A 5 4.16 13.14 -1.92
CA GLU A 5 2.76 13.02 -2.30
C GLU A 5 1.94 12.39 -1.17
N ILE A 6 2.50 11.37 -0.53
CA ILE A 6 1.85 10.70 0.59
C ILE A 6 1.69 11.68 1.77
N ARG A 7 2.70 12.47 2.05
CA ARG A 7 2.68 13.45 3.16
C ARG A 7 1.65 14.57 2.95
N LYS A 8 1.33 14.89 1.70
CA LYS A 8 0.34 15.93 1.39
C LYS A 8 -1.09 15.43 1.60
N LYS A 9 -1.32 14.13 1.65
CA LYS A 9 -2.66 13.57 1.81
C LYS A 9 -3.11 13.65 3.26
N THR A 10 -4.42 13.78 3.46
CA THR A 10 -5.01 13.75 4.80
C THR A 10 -4.94 12.32 5.37
N THR A 11 -5.09 12.19 6.69
CA THR A 11 -5.11 10.89 7.35
C THR A 11 -6.24 10.01 6.79
N ASP A 12 -7.41 10.60 6.54
CA ASP A 12 -8.54 9.84 5.98
C ASP A 12 -8.24 9.33 4.57
N GLN A 13 -7.61 10.16 3.74
CA GLN A 13 -7.19 9.75 2.40
C GLN A 13 -6.17 8.61 2.47
N LEU A 14 -5.23 8.69 3.41
CA LEU A 14 -4.23 7.65 3.59
C LEU A 14 -4.85 6.33 4.06
N LYS A 15 -5.85 6.40 4.94
CA LYS A 15 -6.57 5.20 5.38
C LYS A 15 -7.28 4.52 4.21
N THR A 16 -7.93 5.30 3.35
CA THR A 16 -8.61 4.76 2.16
C THR A 16 -7.61 4.10 1.22
N GLU A 17 -6.49 4.79 0.94
CA GLU A 17 -5.42 4.24 0.11
C GLU A 17 -4.90 2.93 0.68
N LEU A 18 -4.68 2.89 1.99
CA LEU A 18 -4.15 1.72 2.67
C LEU A 18 -5.11 0.53 2.56
N GLN A 19 -6.41 0.76 2.74
CA GLN A 19 -7.42 -0.28 2.57
C GLN A 19 -7.41 -0.84 1.16
N ASN A 20 -7.34 0.04 0.16
CA ASN A 20 -7.28 -0.39 -1.24
C ASN A 20 -6.03 -1.21 -1.53
N LEU A 21 -4.89 -0.80 -0.97
CA LEU A 21 -3.64 -1.54 -1.13
C LEU A 21 -3.68 -2.91 -0.45
N TYR A 22 -4.31 -3.02 0.71
CA TYR A 22 -4.48 -4.32 1.37
C TYR A 22 -5.35 -5.25 0.55
N LYS A 23 -6.45 -4.74 -0.03
CA LYS A 23 -7.31 -5.54 -0.92
C LYS A 23 -6.52 -6.02 -2.14
N GLU A 24 -5.74 -5.13 -2.75
CA GLU A 24 -4.91 -5.48 -3.89
C GLU A 24 -3.86 -6.53 -3.50
N SER A 25 -3.21 -6.36 -2.36
CA SER A 25 -2.23 -7.30 -1.85
C SER A 25 -2.84 -8.70 -1.66
N PHE A 26 -4.04 -8.75 -1.09
CA PHE A 26 -4.76 -10.01 -0.90
C PHE A 26 -5.04 -10.68 -2.24
N ASN A 27 -5.56 -9.92 -3.21
CA ASN A 27 -5.88 -10.44 -4.55
C ASN A 27 -4.63 -10.94 -5.26
N LEU A 28 -3.53 -10.21 -5.16
CA LEU A 28 -2.26 -10.59 -5.77
C LEU A 28 -1.72 -11.90 -5.19
N ARG A 29 -1.82 -12.06 -3.87
CA ARG A 29 -1.41 -13.31 -3.21
C ARG A 29 -2.27 -14.48 -3.65
N PHE A 30 -3.57 -14.26 -3.78
CA PHE A 30 -4.50 -15.27 -4.26
C PHE A 30 -4.14 -15.69 -5.68
N GLN A 31 -3.92 -14.72 -6.57
CA GLN A 31 -3.53 -14.99 -7.95
C GLN A 31 -2.22 -15.75 -8.04
N LYS A 32 -1.26 -15.39 -7.17
CA LYS A 32 0.02 -16.09 -7.13
C LYS A 32 -0.15 -17.56 -6.73
N SER A 33 -0.93 -17.82 -5.68
CA SER A 33 -1.12 -19.19 -5.21
C SER A 33 -1.94 -20.04 -6.18
N SER A 34 -2.81 -19.43 -6.99
CA SER A 34 -3.57 -20.14 -8.03
C SER A 34 -2.82 -20.28 -9.35
N GLY A 35 -1.62 -19.72 -9.45
CA GLY A 35 -0.81 -19.78 -10.66
C GLY A 35 -1.22 -18.81 -11.75
N GLN A 36 -2.11 -17.86 -11.46
CA GLN A 36 -2.61 -16.89 -12.45
C GLN A 36 -1.70 -15.68 -12.60
N LEU A 37 -0.84 -15.41 -11.63
CA LEU A 37 0.01 -14.23 -11.64
C LEU A 37 1.33 -14.52 -12.35
N GLU A 38 1.55 -13.89 -13.50
CA GLU A 38 2.78 -14.06 -14.27
C GLU A 38 3.93 -13.21 -13.76
N ASN A 39 3.62 -12.01 -13.24
CA ASN A 39 4.62 -11.04 -12.81
C ASN A 39 4.42 -10.70 -11.33
N THR A 40 5.43 -10.97 -10.50
CA THR A 40 5.36 -10.75 -9.06
C THR A 40 5.81 -9.35 -8.65
N SER A 41 6.30 -8.52 -9.57
CA SER A 41 6.83 -7.20 -9.25
C SER A 41 5.79 -6.29 -8.59
N ARG A 42 4.51 -6.43 -8.96
CA ARG A 42 3.42 -5.64 -8.37
C ARG A 42 3.25 -5.94 -6.88
N ILE A 43 3.48 -7.19 -6.47
CA ILE A 43 3.42 -7.59 -5.05
C ILE A 43 4.42 -6.76 -4.24
N PHE A 44 5.65 -6.65 -4.73
CA PHE A 44 6.69 -5.88 -4.04
C PHE A 44 6.37 -4.39 -3.99
N LYS A 45 5.85 -3.84 -5.09
CA LYS A 45 5.46 -2.43 -5.16
C LYS A 45 4.36 -2.11 -4.15
N VAL A 46 3.34 -2.97 -4.07
CA VAL A 46 2.24 -2.78 -3.12
C VAL A 46 2.74 -2.85 -1.69
N ARG A 47 3.61 -3.82 -1.38
CA ARG A 47 4.21 -3.92 -0.04
C ARG A 47 4.96 -2.65 0.35
N LYS A 48 5.75 -2.11 -0.58
CA LYS A 48 6.50 -0.88 -0.34
C LYS A 48 5.58 0.31 -0.09
N LEU A 49 4.51 0.43 -0.88
CA LEU A 49 3.54 1.51 -0.70
C LEU A 49 2.83 1.41 0.65
N ILE A 50 2.43 0.20 1.05
CA ILE A 50 1.81 -0.02 2.36
C ILE A 50 2.76 0.43 3.48
N ALA A 51 4.03 0.04 3.39
CA ALA A 51 5.02 0.41 4.39
C ALA A 51 5.21 1.93 4.46
N ARG A 52 5.29 2.59 3.31
CA ARG A 52 5.44 4.04 3.24
C ARG A 52 4.26 4.78 3.84
N ILE A 53 3.04 4.35 3.50
CA ILE A 53 1.83 4.97 4.03
C ILE A 53 1.74 4.78 5.53
N ASN A 54 2.03 3.58 6.03
CA ASN A 54 2.05 3.32 7.46
C ASN A 54 3.05 4.22 8.19
N THR A 55 4.23 4.40 7.61
CA THR A 55 5.26 5.27 8.19
C THR A 55 4.78 6.72 8.28
N VAL A 56 4.19 7.23 7.19
CA VAL A 56 3.68 8.61 7.17
C VAL A 56 2.52 8.79 8.14
N MET A 57 1.61 7.83 8.21
CA MET A 57 0.50 7.88 9.16
C MET A 57 1.01 7.91 10.60
N LYS A 58 2.03 7.12 10.90
CA LYS A 58 2.66 7.10 12.22
C LYS A 58 3.29 8.46 12.55
N GLU A 59 3.97 9.07 11.58
CA GLU A 59 4.53 10.41 11.75
C GLU A 59 3.45 11.43 12.08
N LYS A 60 2.31 11.34 11.39
CA LYS A 60 1.20 12.29 11.58
C LYS A 60 0.49 12.11 12.92
N THR A 61 0.43 10.88 13.45
CA THR A 61 -0.26 10.61 14.71
C THR A 61 0.60 10.90 15.93
N VAL A 62 1.92 10.91 15.78
CA VAL A 62 2.85 11.21 16.88
C VAL A 62 2.91 12.71 17.18
N ASN A 63 2.56 13.54 16.21
CA ASN A 63 2.54 14.97 16.39
C ASN A 63 1.15 15.45 16.81
#